data_b9e6955e2c804fc074a8c9c82d49f399
#
_entry.id   b9e6955e2c804fc074a8c9c82d49f399
#
_cell.length_a   1.000
_cell.length_b   1.000
_cell.length_c   1.000
_cell.angle_alpha   90.00
_cell.angle_beta   90.00
_cell.angle_gamma   90.00
#
_symmetry.space_group_name_H-M   'P 1'
#
loop_
_entity.id
_entity.type
_entity.pdbx_description
1 polymer ?
#
loop_
_entity_poly.entity_id
_entity_poly.type
_entity_poly.pdbx_seq_one_letter_code
_entity_poly.pdbx_strand_id
1 'polypeptide(L)'
;MIKPKKYDWKDSNLALFGSDVEKGVKKDSANAEPAWHGSGQEVGLEIWRVVKFKIEKWAKEDYGKFFSGDSYIVLNTYKNPDEEDLEYDLHFWIGKYSTQDEYGTVAYKTVELDTFHNDKPVQHREIQSNESTMFSSYFPNGISLMKGGADSGFKHVKPTEYKPRLFQFVGTTYANTVIKEVGLYKQSLNKEDVFVLDNGLQIYQINTPNCDKDEKVKAMHHCLKIKSERCGRPKVETIDDDPLKHDVVAGVLGDKNKKEKAPAPGPHSKKLIRVSDDSGTLKMDTVAEGSFEVDDLDPKDVFIVDLEKSIYVWVGEGASAEEKKNGMSYAHTYVSKTDRPLRSISVVNQRRAHHMYADMKA
;
A
#
# COMPACT_ATOMS: atom_id res chain seq x y z
N MET A 1 -43.43 0.45 23.99
CA MET A 1 -42.61 0.31 22.77
C MET A 1 -42.96 1.45 21.82
N ILE A 2 -42.07 2.39 21.61
CA ILE A 2 -42.22 3.47 20.62
C ILE A 2 -41.93 2.83 19.27
N LYS A 3 -42.92 2.81 18.36
CA LYS A 3 -42.71 2.33 16.97
C LYS A 3 -41.66 3.22 16.32
N PRO A 4 -40.62 2.65 15.64
CA PRO A 4 -39.65 3.46 14.92
C PRO A 4 -40.37 4.25 13.82
N LYS A 5 -40.13 5.58 13.76
CA LYS A 5 -40.59 6.41 12.65
C LYS A 5 -39.95 5.89 11.36
N LYS A 6 -40.74 5.56 10.36
CA LYS A 6 -40.27 5.36 9.00
C LYS A 6 -39.90 6.72 8.45
N TYR A 7 -38.61 6.96 8.29
CA TYR A 7 -38.09 8.12 7.55
C TYR A 7 -38.12 7.78 6.07
N ASP A 8 -38.60 8.71 5.24
CA ASP A 8 -38.37 8.62 3.79
C ASP A 8 -36.89 8.90 3.53
N TRP A 9 -36.22 8.07 2.72
CA TRP A 9 -34.85 8.25 2.36
C TRP A 9 -34.62 9.63 1.67
N LYS A 10 -35.67 10.19 1.02
CA LYS A 10 -35.67 11.52 0.41
C LYS A 10 -35.52 12.66 1.41
N ASP A 11 -35.84 12.42 2.68
CA ASP A 11 -35.69 13.39 3.77
C ASP A 11 -34.34 13.20 4.52
N SER A 12 -33.53 12.26 4.06
CA SER A 12 -32.20 11.99 4.64
C SER A 12 -31.10 12.67 3.85
N ASN A 13 -29.92 12.81 4.45
CA ASN A 13 -28.69 13.30 3.79
C ASN A 13 -28.31 12.48 2.54
N LEU A 14 -28.94 11.32 2.34
CA LEU A 14 -28.76 10.45 1.19
C LEU A 14 -29.55 10.92 -0.05
N ALA A 15 -30.52 11.82 0.10
CA ALA A 15 -31.32 12.31 -1.02
C ALA A 15 -30.52 13.13 -2.05
N LEU A 16 -29.40 13.70 -1.63
CA LEU A 16 -28.49 14.50 -2.49
C LEU A 16 -27.30 13.67 -3.02
N PHE A 17 -27.24 12.40 -2.66
CA PHE A 17 -26.13 11.52 -2.94
C PHE A 17 -26.04 11.22 -4.45
N GLY A 18 -24.90 11.54 -5.10
CA GLY A 18 -24.70 11.43 -6.55
C GLY A 18 -25.26 12.62 -7.35
N SER A 19 -25.86 13.63 -6.70
CA SER A 19 -26.36 14.82 -7.36
C SER A 19 -25.21 15.77 -7.79
N ASP A 20 -25.49 16.65 -8.76
CA ASP A 20 -24.51 17.67 -9.18
C ASP A 20 -24.16 18.63 -8.03
N VAL A 21 -25.07 18.81 -7.06
CA VAL A 21 -24.83 19.59 -5.84
C VAL A 21 -23.80 18.90 -4.95
N GLU A 22 -23.90 17.58 -4.75
CA GLU A 22 -22.90 16.80 -4.00
C GLU A 22 -21.54 16.82 -4.69
N LYS A 23 -21.53 16.64 -6.01
CA LYS A 23 -20.30 16.75 -6.82
C LYS A 23 -19.66 18.14 -6.69
N GLY A 24 -20.47 19.19 -6.71
CA GLY A 24 -20.02 20.56 -6.49
C GLY A 24 -19.39 20.74 -5.10
N VAL A 25 -20.06 20.29 -4.05
CA VAL A 25 -19.55 20.38 -2.66
C VAL A 25 -18.25 19.58 -2.49
N LYS A 26 -18.15 18.38 -3.09
CA LYS A 26 -16.91 17.57 -3.06
C LYS A 26 -15.77 18.29 -3.79
N LYS A 27 -16.06 18.88 -4.95
CA LYS A 27 -15.06 19.62 -5.73
C LYS A 27 -14.60 20.88 -4.99
N ASP A 28 -15.51 21.60 -4.33
CA ASP A 28 -15.18 22.75 -3.51
C ASP A 28 -14.31 22.36 -2.31
N SER A 29 -14.63 21.22 -1.66
CA SER A 29 -13.80 20.67 -0.57
C SER A 29 -12.41 20.29 -1.06
N ALA A 30 -12.31 19.60 -2.20
CA ALA A 30 -11.04 19.20 -2.80
C ALA A 30 -10.19 20.42 -3.20
N ASN A 31 -10.79 21.45 -3.76
CA ASN A 31 -10.11 22.70 -4.11
C ASN A 31 -9.67 23.52 -2.88
N ALA A 32 -10.35 23.36 -1.76
CA ALA A 32 -10.02 24.04 -0.50
C ALA A 32 -8.87 23.39 0.28
N GLU A 33 -8.46 22.15 -0.07
CA GLU A 33 -7.35 21.46 0.60
C GLU A 33 -6.00 21.96 0.05
N PRO A 34 -5.21 22.71 0.86
CA PRO A 34 -3.95 23.29 0.38
C PRO A 34 -2.91 22.24 -0.04
N ALA A 35 -3.00 21.02 0.50
CA ALA A 35 -2.06 19.94 0.22
C ALA A 35 -2.13 19.47 -1.24
N TRP A 36 -3.26 19.70 -1.92
CA TRP A 36 -3.46 19.30 -3.31
C TRP A 36 -3.00 20.32 -4.35
N HIS A 37 -2.78 21.56 -3.93
CA HIS A 37 -2.41 22.62 -4.87
C HIS A 37 -1.06 22.32 -5.53
N GLY A 38 -1.09 22.25 -6.85
CA GLY A 38 0.09 21.96 -7.68
C GLY A 38 0.45 20.47 -7.78
N SER A 39 -0.35 19.56 -7.20
CA SER A 39 -0.15 18.13 -7.36
C SER A 39 -0.45 17.69 -8.80
N GLY A 40 0.25 16.64 -9.27
CA GLY A 40 0.00 15.99 -10.55
C GLY A 40 0.23 16.86 -11.79
N GLN A 41 0.96 17.96 -11.70
CA GLN A 41 1.27 18.83 -12.85
C GLN A 41 2.50 18.36 -13.63
N GLU A 42 3.38 17.61 -12.99
CA GLU A 42 4.62 17.08 -13.56
C GLU A 42 4.69 15.57 -13.39
N VAL A 43 5.31 14.90 -14.36
CA VAL A 43 5.59 13.46 -14.28
C VAL A 43 6.46 13.17 -13.05
N GLY A 44 6.06 12.21 -12.25
CA GLY A 44 6.80 11.81 -11.07
C GLY A 44 5.92 11.40 -9.90
N LEU A 45 6.57 11.17 -8.77
CA LEU A 45 5.93 10.69 -7.55
C LEU A 45 5.76 11.83 -6.55
N GLU A 46 4.58 11.90 -5.95
CA GLU A 46 4.27 12.78 -4.83
C GLU A 46 3.68 11.97 -3.68
N ILE A 47 4.15 12.23 -2.47
CA ILE A 47 3.73 11.47 -1.29
C ILE A 47 3.29 12.43 -0.18
N TRP A 48 2.20 12.06 0.47
CA TRP A 48 1.68 12.74 1.67
C TRP A 48 1.48 11.73 2.79
N ARG A 49 1.72 12.17 4.00
CA ARG A 49 1.47 11.43 5.23
C ARG A 49 0.22 11.97 5.90
N VAL A 50 -0.59 11.08 6.47
CA VAL A 50 -1.73 11.47 7.30
C VAL A 50 -1.25 11.59 8.75
N VAL A 51 -1.42 12.79 9.33
CA VAL A 51 -1.03 13.10 10.70
C VAL A 51 -2.19 13.80 11.39
N LYS A 52 -2.83 13.15 12.38
CA LYS A 52 -3.94 13.73 13.16
C LYS A 52 -5.02 14.38 12.27
N PHE A 53 -5.52 13.63 11.30
CA PHE A 53 -6.52 14.06 10.30
C PHE A 53 -6.05 15.13 9.29
N LYS A 54 -4.78 15.52 9.33
CA LYS A 54 -4.18 16.47 8.39
C LYS A 54 -3.31 15.75 7.37
N ILE A 55 -3.18 16.37 6.23
CA ILE A 55 -2.32 15.90 5.14
C ILE A 55 -1.03 16.72 5.16
N GLU A 56 0.09 16.05 5.31
CA GLU A 56 1.42 16.67 5.32
C GLU A 56 2.24 16.12 4.16
N LYS A 57 2.82 17.00 3.34
CA LYS A 57 3.68 16.59 2.22
C LYS A 57 4.92 15.87 2.77
N TRP A 58 5.18 14.65 2.27
CA TRP A 58 6.32 13.86 2.66
C TRP A 58 7.58 14.39 1.97
N ALA A 59 8.71 14.44 2.66
CA ALA A 59 9.95 14.94 2.09
C ALA A 59 10.48 13.97 1.02
N LYS A 60 10.99 14.47 -0.11
CA LYS A 60 11.47 13.62 -1.22
C LYS A 60 12.63 12.71 -0.82
N GLU A 61 13.49 13.13 0.09
CA GLU A 61 14.58 12.35 0.68
C GLU A 61 14.10 11.15 1.53
N ASP A 62 12.83 11.18 1.95
CA ASP A 62 12.22 10.12 2.73
C ASP A 62 11.30 9.20 1.91
N TYR A 63 11.23 9.40 0.60
CA TYR A 63 10.44 8.53 -0.27
C TYR A 63 10.92 7.09 -0.18
N GLY A 64 9.96 6.17 -0.04
CA GLY A 64 10.21 4.76 0.24
C GLY A 64 10.34 4.41 1.73
N LYS A 65 10.33 5.40 2.64
CA LYS A 65 10.27 5.15 4.08
C LYS A 65 8.82 5.34 4.55
N PHE A 66 8.22 4.27 5.09
CA PHE A 66 6.84 4.26 5.58
C PHE A 66 6.81 3.79 7.02
N PHE A 67 6.08 4.49 7.88
CA PHE A 67 5.92 4.10 9.28
C PHE A 67 4.73 3.19 9.47
N SER A 68 4.95 2.10 10.19
CA SER A 68 3.94 1.06 10.44
C SER A 68 2.70 1.55 11.21
N GLY A 69 2.81 2.69 11.90
CA GLY A 69 1.71 3.31 12.64
C GLY A 69 0.93 4.35 11.85
N ASP A 70 1.29 4.63 10.60
CA ASP A 70 0.70 5.72 9.81
C ASP A 70 0.05 5.24 8.53
N SER A 71 -0.62 6.16 7.86
CA SER A 71 -1.15 5.98 6.51
C SER A 71 -0.63 7.07 5.57
N TYR A 72 -0.50 6.73 4.29
CA TYR A 72 0.08 7.61 3.27
C TYR A 72 -0.79 7.63 2.02
N ILE A 73 -0.74 8.78 1.32
CA ILE A 73 -1.27 8.94 -0.04
C ILE A 73 -0.08 9.07 -0.97
N VAL A 74 -0.09 8.33 -2.07
CA VAL A 74 0.97 8.33 -3.08
C VAL A 74 0.35 8.54 -4.44
N LEU A 75 0.70 9.65 -5.09
CA LEU A 75 0.27 9.98 -6.45
C LEU A 75 1.45 9.76 -7.39
N ASN A 76 1.30 8.88 -8.35
CA ASN A 76 2.21 8.72 -9.48
C ASN A 76 1.59 9.36 -10.71
N THR A 77 2.25 10.40 -11.22
CA THR A 77 1.88 11.07 -12.47
C THR A 77 2.78 10.57 -13.59
N TYR A 78 2.20 10.12 -14.70
CA TYR A 78 2.96 9.62 -15.84
C TYR A 78 2.33 10.06 -17.16
N LYS A 79 3.09 9.92 -18.25
CA LYS A 79 2.63 10.21 -19.60
C LYS A 79 2.39 8.89 -20.31
N ASN A 80 1.20 8.75 -20.88
CA ASN A 80 0.95 7.65 -21.81
C ASN A 80 1.69 7.96 -23.13
N PRO A 81 2.47 7.03 -23.70
CA PRO A 81 3.15 7.25 -24.97
C PRO A 81 2.21 7.58 -26.13
N ASP A 82 0.95 7.13 -26.06
CA ASP A 82 -0.04 7.26 -27.12
C ASP A 82 -0.97 8.48 -26.93
N GLU A 83 -0.87 9.19 -25.80
CA GLU A 83 -1.72 10.34 -25.45
C GLU A 83 -0.88 11.51 -24.93
N GLU A 84 -1.28 12.76 -25.26
CA GLU A 84 -0.59 13.95 -24.73
C GLU A 84 -0.91 14.24 -23.27
N ASP A 85 -2.00 13.69 -22.78
CA ASP A 85 -2.52 13.94 -21.41
C ASP A 85 -1.71 13.20 -20.35
N LEU A 86 -1.68 13.81 -19.14
CA LEU A 86 -1.14 13.16 -17.94
C LEU A 86 -2.15 12.16 -17.38
N GLU A 87 -1.63 11.02 -16.98
CA GLU A 87 -2.34 9.96 -16.28
C GLU A 87 -1.86 9.79 -14.86
N TYR A 88 -2.69 9.19 -14.02
CA TYR A 88 -2.46 9.15 -12.58
C TYR A 88 -2.79 7.78 -11.99
N ASP A 89 -1.87 7.25 -11.18
CA ASP A 89 -2.14 6.18 -10.23
C ASP A 89 -2.13 6.77 -8.82
N LEU A 90 -3.21 6.60 -8.08
CA LEU A 90 -3.42 7.18 -6.77
C LEU A 90 -3.55 6.07 -5.73
N HIS A 91 -2.50 5.89 -4.94
CA HIS A 91 -2.45 4.85 -3.92
C HIS A 91 -2.73 5.42 -2.53
N PHE A 92 -3.49 4.67 -1.72
CA PHE A 92 -3.54 4.88 -0.28
C PHE A 92 -2.95 3.68 0.44
N TRP A 93 -1.81 3.92 1.10
CA TRP A 93 -1.07 2.91 1.82
C TRP A 93 -1.39 2.96 3.31
N ILE A 94 -1.60 1.77 3.89
CA ILE A 94 -2.06 1.59 5.27
C ILE A 94 -1.02 0.81 6.04
N GLY A 95 -0.47 1.42 7.09
CA GLY A 95 0.44 0.76 8.02
C GLY A 95 -0.28 -0.24 8.91
N LYS A 96 0.43 -1.30 9.31
CA LYS A 96 -0.10 -2.40 10.13
C LYS A 96 -0.72 -1.96 11.46
N TYR A 97 -0.23 -0.86 12.01
CA TYR A 97 -0.66 -0.31 13.30
C TYR A 97 -1.34 1.05 13.17
N SER A 98 -1.67 1.46 11.94
CA SER A 98 -2.46 2.66 11.68
C SER A 98 -3.83 2.52 12.36
N THR A 99 -4.30 3.61 12.96
CA THR A 99 -5.60 3.64 13.65
C THR A 99 -6.75 3.62 12.64
N GLN A 100 -7.94 3.22 13.10
CA GLN A 100 -9.15 3.24 12.26
C GLN A 100 -9.47 4.67 11.77
N ASP A 101 -9.16 5.67 12.57
CA ASP A 101 -9.39 7.08 12.23
C ASP A 101 -8.43 7.56 11.13
N GLU A 102 -7.16 7.16 11.19
CA GLU A 102 -6.16 7.46 10.13
C GLU A 102 -6.49 6.73 8.84
N TYR A 103 -6.89 5.46 8.93
CA TYR A 103 -7.34 4.70 7.77
C TYR A 103 -8.57 5.36 7.10
N GLY A 104 -9.57 5.75 7.90
CA GLY A 104 -10.76 6.46 7.39
C GLY A 104 -10.38 7.79 6.74
N THR A 105 -9.47 8.53 7.35
CA THR A 105 -8.97 9.80 6.82
C THR A 105 -8.22 9.61 5.51
N VAL A 106 -7.30 8.64 5.42
CA VAL A 106 -6.54 8.42 4.18
C VAL A 106 -7.46 8.02 3.03
N ALA A 107 -8.44 7.15 3.27
CA ALA A 107 -9.40 6.74 2.25
C ALA A 107 -10.26 7.94 1.76
N TYR A 108 -10.77 8.76 2.69
CA TYR A 108 -11.53 9.96 2.36
C TYR A 108 -10.69 10.98 1.58
N LYS A 109 -9.48 11.26 2.04
CA LYS A 109 -8.56 12.22 1.40
C LYS A 109 -8.05 11.73 0.04
N THR A 110 -7.99 10.43 -0.16
CA THR A 110 -7.70 9.85 -1.49
C THR A 110 -8.82 10.14 -2.49
N VAL A 111 -10.08 9.95 -2.08
CA VAL A 111 -11.25 10.32 -2.91
C VAL A 111 -11.31 11.82 -3.17
N GLU A 112 -10.91 12.64 -2.19
CA GLU A 112 -10.84 14.10 -2.35
C GLU A 112 -9.79 14.50 -3.39
N LEU A 113 -8.58 13.90 -3.35
CA LEU A 113 -7.54 14.12 -4.35
C LEU A 113 -7.94 13.60 -5.74
N ASP A 114 -8.65 12.48 -5.82
CA ASP A 114 -9.22 11.98 -7.07
C ASP A 114 -10.20 12.99 -7.69
N THR A 115 -11.11 13.52 -6.88
CA THR A 115 -12.05 14.58 -7.30
C THR A 115 -11.30 15.85 -7.73
N PHE A 116 -10.20 16.22 -7.05
CA PHE A 116 -9.35 17.35 -7.44
C PHE A 116 -8.80 17.18 -8.87
N HIS A 117 -8.41 15.96 -9.24
CA HIS A 117 -7.96 15.59 -10.58
C HIS A 117 -9.11 15.19 -11.54
N ASN A 118 -10.35 15.59 -11.26
CA ASN A 118 -11.56 15.33 -12.07
C ASN A 118 -11.84 13.84 -12.30
N ASP A 119 -11.69 13.03 -11.27
CA ASP A 119 -11.92 11.57 -11.27
C ASP A 119 -11.09 10.82 -12.37
N LYS A 120 -9.92 11.38 -12.74
CA LYS A 120 -8.99 10.76 -13.69
C LYS A 120 -8.11 9.67 -13.06
N PRO A 121 -7.65 9.79 -11.79
CA PRO A 121 -6.78 8.80 -11.19
C PRO A 121 -7.38 7.38 -11.12
N VAL A 122 -6.52 6.37 -11.29
CA VAL A 122 -6.83 4.99 -10.91
C VAL A 122 -6.48 4.83 -9.44
N GLN A 123 -7.46 4.45 -8.61
CA GLN A 123 -7.26 4.32 -7.17
C GLN A 123 -6.77 2.91 -6.81
N HIS A 124 -5.80 2.84 -5.90
CA HIS A 124 -5.19 1.60 -5.42
C HIS A 124 -5.14 1.59 -3.90
N ARG A 125 -5.60 0.50 -3.30
CA ARG A 125 -5.46 0.23 -1.86
C ARG A 125 -4.24 -0.65 -1.62
N GLU A 126 -3.31 -0.14 -0.83
CA GLU A 126 -2.08 -0.85 -0.46
C GLU A 126 -2.04 -1.11 1.05
N ILE A 127 -1.60 -2.28 1.45
CA ILE A 127 -1.46 -2.63 2.86
C ILE A 127 -0.03 -3.06 3.13
N GLN A 128 0.52 -2.59 4.24
CA GLN A 128 1.87 -2.93 4.69
C GLN A 128 2.17 -4.42 4.57
N SER A 129 3.28 -4.75 3.92
CA SER A 129 3.78 -6.11 3.63
C SER A 129 2.93 -6.93 2.64
N ASN A 130 1.95 -6.30 1.99
CA ASN A 130 1.12 -6.87 0.93
C ASN A 130 0.95 -5.86 -0.22
N GLU A 131 1.96 -5.02 -0.42
CA GLU A 131 1.97 -4.02 -1.47
C GLU A 131 1.95 -4.67 -2.85
N SER A 132 1.27 -4.00 -3.80
CA SER A 132 1.25 -4.44 -5.19
C SER A 132 2.64 -4.30 -5.84
N THR A 133 2.86 -5.07 -6.91
CA THR A 133 4.09 -4.96 -7.72
C THR A 133 4.24 -3.55 -8.30
N MET A 134 3.13 -2.93 -8.73
CA MET A 134 3.11 -1.57 -9.24
C MET A 134 3.61 -0.58 -8.18
N PHE A 135 3.03 -0.59 -6.99
CA PHE A 135 3.44 0.29 -5.89
C PHE A 135 4.93 0.11 -5.55
N SER A 136 5.37 -1.14 -5.44
CA SER A 136 6.76 -1.46 -5.13
C SER A 136 7.74 -0.96 -6.20
N SER A 137 7.33 -0.92 -7.47
CA SER A 137 8.15 -0.46 -8.60
C SER A 137 8.50 1.03 -8.54
N TYR A 138 7.71 1.84 -7.84
CA TYR A 138 8.00 3.26 -7.65
C TYR A 138 9.23 3.53 -6.76
N PHE A 139 9.68 2.53 -6.03
CA PHE A 139 10.77 2.65 -5.07
C PHE A 139 11.96 1.76 -5.49
N PRO A 140 12.81 2.20 -6.42
CA PRO A 140 13.91 1.38 -6.95
C PRO A 140 14.91 0.96 -5.86
N ASN A 141 15.02 1.76 -4.78
CA ASN A 141 15.85 1.42 -3.62
C ASN A 141 15.11 0.55 -2.58
N GLY A 142 13.88 0.15 -2.87
CA GLY A 142 13.00 -0.62 -2.00
C GLY A 142 12.21 0.22 -1.01
N ILE A 143 11.28 -0.47 -0.36
CA ILE A 143 10.44 0.10 0.69
C ILE A 143 11.07 -0.24 2.04
N SER A 144 11.25 0.79 2.89
CA SER A 144 11.74 0.65 4.26
C SER A 144 10.58 0.82 5.24
N LEU A 145 10.20 -0.25 5.90
CA LEU A 145 9.12 -0.25 6.88
C LEU A 145 9.67 0.08 8.27
N MET A 146 9.35 1.29 8.73
CA MET A 146 9.83 1.84 9.99
C MET A 146 8.83 1.58 11.12
N LYS A 147 9.33 1.36 12.36
CA LYS A 147 8.47 1.25 13.54
C LYS A 147 8.00 2.61 14.00
N GLY A 148 6.77 2.67 14.53
CA GLY A 148 6.16 3.87 15.08
C GLY A 148 5.23 4.56 14.10
N GLY A 149 4.94 5.82 14.37
CA GLY A 149 4.02 6.66 13.62
C GLY A 149 3.92 8.06 14.22
N ALA A 150 3.04 8.91 13.69
CA ALA A 150 2.86 10.30 14.12
C ALA A 150 2.51 10.44 15.62
N ASP A 151 1.70 9.53 16.14
CA ASP A 151 1.31 9.54 17.57
C ASP A 151 2.41 9.00 18.49
N SER A 152 3.34 8.19 17.97
CA SER A 152 4.47 7.69 18.76
C SER A 152 5.55 8.75 18.99
N GLY A 153 5.30 10.00 18.55
CA GLY A 153 6.22 11.11 18.75
C GLY A 153 7.60 10.77 18.24
N PHE A 154 7.75 10.56 16.92
CA PHE A 154 9.07 10.42 16.33
C PHE A 154 9.88 11.65 16.71
N LYS A 155 10.54 11.55 17.83
CA LYS A 155 11.65 12.44 18.12
C LYS A 155 12.62 12.25 16.97
N HIS A 156 12.90 13.32 16.24
CA HIS A 156 14.11 13.41 15.44
C HIS A 156 15.22 12.88 16.34
N VAL A 157 15.69 11.66 16.07
CA VAL A 157 16.84 11.12 16.78
C VAL A 157 17.96 12.05 16.39
N LYS A 158 18.35 12.94 17.33
CA LYS A 158 19.54 13.77 17.12
C LYS A 158 20.67 12.83 16.77
N PRO A 159 21.60 13.21 15.89
CA PRO A 159 22.73 12.35 15.47
C PRO A 159 23.52 11.73 16.63
N THR A 160 23.28 12.16 17.85
CA THR A 160 23.97 11.74 19.09
C THR A 160 23.18 10.72 19.93
N GLU A 161 21.88 10.49 19.69
CA GLU A 161 21.08 9.47 20.39
C GLU A 161 20.78 8.30 19.46
N TYR A 162 21.71 7.36 19.38
CA TYR A 162 21.64 6.25 18.49
C TYR A 162 20.94 5.04 19.14
N LYS A 163 19.86 4.53 18.54
CA LYS A 163 19.26 3.26 18.95
C LYS A 163 19.56 2.21 17.90
N PRO A 164 20.10 1.05 18.28
CA PRO A 164 20.31 -0.04 17.34
C PRO A 164 19.02 -0.44 16.62
N ARG A 165 19.11 -0.78 15.33
CA ARG A 165 17.99 -1.22 14.51
C ARG A 165 18.40 -2.41 13.66
N LEU A 166 17.47 -3.36 13.49
CA LEU A 166 17.67 -4.54 12.64
C LEU A 166 16.71 -4.47 11.46
N PHE A 167 17.26 -4.54 10.26
CA PHE A 167 16.51 -4.58 9.00
C PHE A 167 16.61 -5.96 8.39
N GLN A 168 15.51 -6.50 7.92
CA GLN A 168 15.40 -7.73 7.15
C GLN A 168 15.15 -7.38 5.68
N PHE A 169 15.84 -8.02 4.78
CA PHE A 169 15.70 -7.88 3.33
C PHE A 169 15.01 -9.13 2.81
N VAL A 170 13.83 -8.98 2.19
CA VAL A 170 13.00 -10.09 1.72
C VAL A 170 12.61 -9.87 0.28
N GLY A 171 13.03 -10.73 -0.62
CA GLY A 171 12.70 -10.66 -2.04
C GLY A 171 13.50 -11.63 -2.88
N THR A 172 13.09 -11.81 -4.12
CA THR A 172 13.76 -12.72 -5.08
C THR A 172 14.48 -11.98 -6.21
N THR A 173 14.28 -10.66 -6.28
CA THR A 173 14.96 -9.77 -7.23
C THR A 173 15.26 -8.44 -6.55
N TYR A 174 16.24 -7.71 -7.06
CA TYR A 174 16.60 -6.39 -6.52
C TYR A 174 15.38 -5.43 -6.47
N ALA A 175 14.54 -5.44 -7.50
CA ALA A 175 13.38 -4.57 -7.59
C ALA A 175 12.30 -4.90 -6.56
N ASN A 176 12.01 -6.18 -6.33
CA ASN A 176 10.95 -6.61 -5.42
C ASN A 176 11.41 -6.88 -3.98
N THR A 177 12.70 -6.70 -3.66
CA THR A 177 13.18 -6.83 -2.29
C THR A 177 12.64 -5.72 -1.42
N VAL A 178 11.92 -6.05 -0.38
CA VAL A 178 11.38 -5.14 0.63
C VAL A 178 12.31 -5.12 1.84
N ILE A 179 12.55 -3.92 2.38
CA ILE A 179 13.35 -3.71 3.60
C ILE A 179 12.39 -3.53 4.77
N LYS A 180 12.44 -4.43 5.76
CA LYS A 180 11.57 -4.41 6.94
C LYS A 180 12.38 -4.17 8.21
N GLU A 181 12.01 -3.17 9.01
CA GLU A 181 12.56 -3.06 10.36
C GLU A 181 11.93 -4.12 11.26
N VAL A 182 12.76 -5.01 11.82
CA VAL A 182 12.34 -6.12 12.69
C VAL A 182 12.82 -5.92 14.13
N GLY A 183 12.34 -6.75 15.06
CA GLY A 183 12.78 -6.70 16.44
C GLY A 183 14.25 -7.09 16.60
N LEU A 184 14.95 -6.45 17.52
CA LEU A 184 16.33 -6.79 17.89
C LEU A 184 16.35 -8.10 18.71
N TYR A 185 15.97 -9.20 18.09
CA TYR A 185 15.92 -10.52 18.73
C TYR A 185 16.66 -11.54 17.88
N LYS A 186 17.30 -12.53 18.55
CA LYS A 186 17.94 -13.66 17.87
C LYS A 186 16.95 -14.41 16.97
N GLN A 187 15.70 -14.53 17.41
CA GLN A 187 14.61 -15.19 16.67
C GLN A 187 14.08 -14.39 15.46
N SER A 188 14.51 -13.15 15.30
CA SER A 188 14.24 -12.37 14.09
C SER A 188 15.09 -12.81 12.92
N LEU A 189 16.26 -13.43 13.19
CA LEU A 189 17.11 -13.98 12.15
C LEU A 189 16.55 -15.32 11.66
N ASN A 190 16.49 -15.49 10.34
CA ASN A 190 16.21 -16.77 9.68
C ASN A 190 17.44 -17.21 8.87
N LYS A 191 17.30 -18.25 8.04
CA LYS A 191 18.39 -18.78 7.22
C LYS A 191 18.29 -18.39 5.73
N GLU A 192 17.25 -17.65 5.37
CA GLU A 192 16.83 -17.41 3.97
C GLU A 192 17.04 -15.97 3.53
N ASP A 193 17.09 -15.01 4.47
CA ASP A 193 17.11 -13.59 4.16
C ASP A 193 18.43 -12.92 4.58
N VAL A 194 18.69 -11.73 4.04
CA VAL A 194 19.79 -10.87 4.48
C VAL A 194 19.29 -9.92 5.57
N PHE A 195 20.14 -9.66 6.56
CA PHE A 195 19.85 -8.68 7.61
C PHE A 195 20.91 -7.57 7.66
N VAL A 196 20.50 -6.37 8.05
CA VAL A 196 21.39 -5.26 8.36
C VAL A 196 21.15 -4.82 9.80
N LEU A 197 22.14 -5.01 10.67
CA LEU A 197 22.16 -4.45 11.99
C LEU A 197 22.86 -3.09 11.95
N ASP A 198 22.09 -2.05 12.08
CA ASP A 198 22.57 -0.70 12.23
C ASP A 198 22.82 -0.42 13.72
N ASN A 199 24.09 -0.41 14.13
CA ASN A 199 24.54 -0.15 15.51
C ASN A 199 25.35 1.16 15.60
N GLY A 200 24.88 2.22 14.97
CA GLY A 200 25.46 3.53 15.04
C GLY A 200 26.67 3.74 14.15
N LEU A 201 27.82 3.75 14.75
CA LEU A 201 29.10 3.88 14.04
C LEU A 201 29.58 2.56 13.44
N GLN A 202 28.87 1.48 13.68
CA GLN A 202 29.10 0.16 13.07
C GLN A 202 27.81 -0.38 12.46
N ILE A 203 27.89 -0.81 11.23
CA ILE A 203 26.80 -1.38 10.47
C ILE A 203 27.22 -2.77 10.04
N TYR A 204 26.42 -3.77 10.37
CA TYR A 204 26.70 -5.17 10.04
C TYR A 204 25.72 -5.66 9.00
N GLN A 205 26.22 -6.07 7.83
CA GLN A 205 25.44 -6.83 6.87
C GLN A 205 25.60 -8.31 7.20
N ILE A 206 24.50 -8.98 7.51
CA ILE A 206 24.47 -10.39 7.90
C ILE A 206 23.88 -11.18 6.73
N ASN A 207 24.71 -11.92 6.04
CA ASN A 207 24.29 -12.81 4.95
C ASN A 207 24.04 -14.20 5.53
N THR A 208 22.78 -14.61 5.53
CA THR A 208 22.44 -15.96 6.01
C THR A 208 22.74 -17.02 4.95
N PRO A 209 22.83 -18.32 5.32
CA PRO A 209 23.33 -19.37 4.39
C PRO A 209 22.55 -19.51 3.08
N ASN A 210 21.26 -19.25 3.08
CA ASN A 210 20.38 -19.48 1.91
C ASN A 210 19.83 -18.17 1.32
N CYS A 211 20.41 -17.00 1.70
CA CYS A 211 19.91 -15.72 1.23
C CYS A 211 20.22 -15.48 -0.26
N ASP A 212 19.36 -14.69 -0.91
CA ASP A 212 19.50 -14.36 -2.33
C ASP A 212 20.61 -13.33 -2.57
N LYS A 213 21.23 -13.42 -3.77
CA LYS A 213 22.29 -12.48 -4.18
C LYS A 213 21.78 -11.03 -4.34
N ASP A 214 20.54 -10.87 -4.81
CA ASP A 214 19.94 -9.54 -5.01
C ASP A 214 19.62 -8.88 -3.67
N GLU A 215 19.27 -9.67 -2.66
CA GLU A 215 19.13 -9.20 -1.28
C GLU A 215 20.48 -8.69 -0.73
N LYS A 216 21.59 -9.44 -0.97
CA LYS A 216 22.94 -9.02 -0.57
C LYS A 216 23.34 -7.67 -1.19
N VAL A 217 23.09 -7.51 -2.50
CA VAL A 217 23.40 -6.27 -3.20
C VAL A 217 22.57 -5.11 -2.65
N LYS A 218 21.26 -5.33 -2.43
CA LYS A 218 20.35 -4.30 -1.90
C LYS A 218 20.69 -3.93 -0.46
N ALA A 219 21.05 -4.92 0.37
CA ALA A 219 21.52 -4.70 1.74
C ALA A 219 22.82 -3.86 1.76
N MET A 220 23.78 -4.15 0.88
CA MET A 220 24.99 -3.36 0.77
C MET A 220 24.71 -1.91 0.37
N HIS A 221 23.83 -1.69 -0.62
CA HIS A 221 23.41 -0.34 -1.00
C HIS A 221 22.75 0.40 0.17
N HIS A 222 21.93 -0.30 0.96
CA HIS A 222 21.32 0.27 2.17
C HIS A 222 22.38 0.65 3.23
N CYS A 223 23.37 -0.21 3.47
CA CYS A 223 24.48 0.09 4.36
C CYS A 223 25.26 1.34 3.91
N LEU A 224 25.56 1.44 2.60
CA LEU A 224 26.26 2.58 2.02
C LEU A 224 25.41 3.87 2.10
N LYS A 225 24.10 3.76 1.92
CA LYS A 225 23.17 4.89 2.10
C LYS A 225 23.21 5.40 3.54
N ILE A 226 23.05 4.52 4.55
CA ILE A 226 23.15 4.89 5.97
C ILE A 226 24.53 5.54 6.26
N LYS A 227 25.60 4.97 5.72
CA LYS A 227 26.95 5.52 5.89
C LYS A 227 27.06 6.93 5.29
N SER A 228 26.53 7.15 4.09
CA SER A 228 26.51 8.46 3.43
C SER A 228 25.70 9.49 4.22
N GLU A 229 24.51 9.14 4.68
CA GLU A 229 23.63 9.98 5.52
C GLU A 229 24.34 10.43 6.82
N ARG A 230 25.37 9.68 7.27
CA ARG A 230 26.19 9.97 8.45
C ARG A 230 27.58 10.47 8.11
N CYS A 231 27.73 11.18 6.98
CA CYS A 231 29.00 11.78 6.54
C CYS A 231 30.17 10.78 6.46
N GLY A 232 29.92 9.54 6.09
CA GLY A 232 30.92 8.50 5.89
C GLY A 232 31.51 7.90 7.18
N ARG A 233 31.07 8.33 8.37
CA ARG A 233 31.63 7.91 9.66
C ARG A 233 31.44 6.43 10.01
N PRO A 234 30.27 5.79 9.75
CA PRO A 234 30.10 4.38 10.08
C PRO A 234 31.03 3.46 9.31
N LYS A 235 31.53 2.43 9.98
CA LYS A 235 32.17 1.28 9.36
C LYS A 235 31.10 0.27 8.96
N VAL A 236 31.22 -0.31 7.77
CA VAL A 236 30.38 -1.40 7.29
C VAL A 236 31.19 -2.67 7.33
N GLU A 237 30.63 -3.71 7.94
CA GLU A 237 31.22 -5.05 8.04
C GLU A 237 30.20 -6.08 7.54
N THR A 238 30.68 -7.09 6.79
CA THR A 238 29.85 -8.19 6.29
C THR A 238 30.15 -9.45 7.08
N ILE A 239 29.09 -10.13 7.53
CA ILE A 239 29.15 -11.36 8.29
C ILE A 239 28.50 -12.46 7.41
N ASP A 240 29.30 -13.40 6.93
CA ASP A 240 28.85 -14.54 6.11
C ASP A 240 28.75 -15.83 6.94
N ASP A 241 29.29 -15.82 8.17
CA ASP A 241 29.24 -16.92 9.12
C ASP A 241 28.04 -16.79 10.08
N ASP A 242 27.98 -17.63 11.11
CA ASP A 242 26.97 -17.59 12.17
C ASP A 242 27.00 -16.23 12.90
N PRO A 243 26.00 -15.36 12.72
CA PRO A 243 25.99 -14.02 13.29
C PRO A 243 25.93 -14.03 14.83
N LEU A 244 25.48 -15.12 15.44
CA LEU A 244 25.43 -15.25 16.89
C LEU A 244 26.77 -15.57 17.54
N LYS A 245 27.78 -15.89 16.72
CA LYS A 245 29.19 -16.00 17.17
C LYS A 245 29.93 -14.68 17.18
N HIS A 246 29.34 -13.64 16.56
CA HIS A 246 29.89 -12.30 16.55
C HIS A 246 29.47 -11.56 17.83
N ASP A 247 30.41 -11.25 18.71
CA ASP A 247 30.16 -10.72 20.06
C ASP A 247 29.23 -9.50 20.09
N VAL A 248 29.43 -8.54 19.17
CA VAL A 248 28.60 -7.33 19.11
C VAL A 248 27.17 -7.66 18.66
N VAL A 249 27.00 -8.49 17.64
CA VAL A 249 25.70 -8.87 17.12
C VAL A 249 24.93 -9.68 18.18
N ALA A 250 25.58 -10.66 18.80
CA ALA A 250 25.01 -11.47 19.87
C ALA A 250 24.63 -10.64 21.11
N GLY A 251 25.43 -9.60 21.41
CA GLY A 251 25.19 -8.70 22.55
C GLY A 251 24.04 -7.71 22.33
N VAL A 252 23.78 -7.31 21.06
CA VAL A 252 22.68 -6.40 20.72
C VAL A 252 21.35 -7.14 20.55
N LEU A 253 21.38 -8.40 20.08
CA LEU A 253 20.18 -9.21 19.87
C LEU A 253 19.73 -9.90 21.14
N GLY A 254 18.57 -9.51 21.65
CA GLY A 254 17.93 -10.12 22.82
C GLY A 254 17.18 -11.42 22.51
N ASP A 255 16.68 -12.09 23.55
CA ASP A 255 15.78 -13.24 23.42
C ASP A 255 14.32 -12.78 23.48
N LYS A 256 13.47 -13.27 22.56
CA LYS A 256 12.04 -12.96 22.52
C LYS A 256 11.24 -14.06 23.21
N ASN A 257 10.36 -13.67 24.14
CA ASN A 257 9.32 -14.58 24.63
C ASN A 257 8.34 -14.89 23.49
N LYS A 258 8.10 -16.17 23.21
CA LYS A 258 7.29 -16.66 22.08
C LYS A 258 5.90 -16.05 22.04
N LYS A 259 5.48 -15.47 20.88
CA LYS A 259 4.07 -15.41 20.44
C LYS A 259 3.97 -15.52 18.92
N GLU A 260 3.21 -16.51 18.55
CA GLU A 260 2.38 -16.80 17.36
C GLU A 260 2.88 -16.50 15.93
N LYS A 261 2.97 -17.63 15.20
CA LYS A 261 3.11 -17.71 13.74
C LYS A 261 1.71 -17.68 13.12
N ALA A 262 1.45 -16.76 12.21
CA ALA A 262 0.24 -16.82 11.38
C ALA A 262 0.31 -18.01 10.41
N PRO A 263 -0.79 -18.72 10.13
CA PRO A 263 -0.82 -19.84 9.18
C PRO A 263 -0.54 -19.35 7.75
N ALA A 264 0.13 -20.17 6.96
CA ALA A 264 0.34 -19.94 5.54
C ALA A 264 -0.99 -20.05 4.79
N PRO A 265 -1.29 -19.16 3.81
CA PRO A 265 -2.50 -19.25 3.01
C PRO A 265 -2.49 -20.51 2.13
N GLY A 266 -3.66 -21.17 2.06
CA GLY A 266 -3.87 -22.33 1.19
C GLY A 266 -3.94 -21.96 -0.30
N PRO A 267 -3.96 -22.98 -1.21
CA PRO A 267 -4.13 -22.74 -2.64
C PRO A 267 -5.47 -22.05 -2.90
N HIS A 268 -5.46 -21.01 -3.71
CA HIS A 268 -6.64 -20.19 -4.00
C HIS A 268 -7.01 -20.29 -5.47
N SER A 269 -8.31 -20.42 -5.78
CA SER A 269 -8.80 -20.35 -7.16
C SER A 269 -9.11 -18.92 -7.55
N LYS A 270 -8.82 -18.55 -8.81
CA LYS A 270 -9.25 -17.27 -9.40
C LYS A 270 -10.79 -17.19 -9.36
N LYS A 271 -11.35 -15.99 -9.10
CA LYS A 271 -12.82 -15.77 -9.07
C LYS A 271 -13.21 -14.51 -9.81
N LEU A 272 -14.30 -14.59 -10.54
CA LEU A 272 -14.95 -13.47 -11.18
C LEU A 272 -16.31 -13.22 -10.52
N ILE A 273 -16.51 -12.02 -9.98
CA ILE A 273 -17.72 -11.67 -9.24
C ILE A 273 -18.30 -10.41 -9.87
N ARG A 274 -19.54 -10.50 -10.34
CA ARG A 274 -20.29 -9.38 -10.90
C ARG A 274 -20.92 -8.58 -9.75
N VAL A 275 -20.85 -7.27 -9.83
CA VAL A 275 -21.55 -6.31 -8.97
C VAL A 275 -22.53 -5.58 -9.85
N SER A 276 -23.84 -5.81 -9.67
CA SER A 276 -24.89 -5.25 -10.53
C SER A 276 -26.10 -4.80 -9.74
N ASP A 277 -26.76 -3.74 -10.22
CA ASP A 277 -28.01 -3.20 -9.69
C ASP A 277 -29.25 -3.51 -10.57
N ASP A 278 -29.13 -4.37 -11.55
CA ASP A 278 -30.21 -4.78 -12.49
C ASP A 278 -31.51 -5.20 -11.78
N SER A 279 -31.41 -5.73 -10.54
CA SER A 279 -32.55 -6.12 -9.74
C SER A 279 -33.17 -4.99 -8.91
N GLY A 280 -32.72 -3.74 -9.08
CA GLY A 280 -33.10 -2.59 -8.27
C GLY A 280 -32.39 -2.51 -6.92
N THR A 281 -31.50 -3.45 -6.62
CA THR A 281 -30.64 -3.44 -5.43
C THR A 281 -29.27 -4.01 -5.82
N LEU A 282 -28.22 -3.37 -5.36
CA LEU A 282 -26.85 -3.80 -5.65
C LEU A 282 -26.56 -5.18 -5.04
N LYS A 283 -26.12 -6.12 -5.87
CA LYS A 283 -25.79 -7.50 -5.46
C LYS A 283 -24.43 -7.92 -6.00
N MET A 284 -23.84 -8.91 -5.33
CA MET A 284 -22.61 -9.59 -5.77
C MET A 284 -22.95 -11.03 -6.12
N ASP A 285 -22.70 -11.42 -7.35
CA ASP A 285 -22.91 -12.78 -7.84
C ASP A 285 -21.62 -13.35 -8.41
N THR A 286 -21.20 -14.54 -7.99
CA THR A 286 -20.03 -15.22 -8.57
C THR A 286 -20.38 -15.73 -9.95
N VAL A 287 -19.69 -15.22 -10.98
CA VAL A 287 -19.92 -15.56 -12.39
C VAL A 287 -19.04 -16.75 -12.80
N ALA A 288 -17.78 -16.77 -12.35
CA ALA A 288 -16.86 -17.86 -12.68
C ALA A 288 -15.86 -18.13 -11.54
N GLU A 289 -15.40 -19.37 -11.46
CA GLU A 289 -14.33 -19.82 -10.57
C GLU A 289 -13.31 -20.66 -11.37
N GLY A 290 -12.03 -20.41 -11.14
CA GLY A 290 -10.92 -21.11 -11.79
C GLY A 290 -10.40 -20.37 -13.02
N SER A 291 -11.01 -20.54 -14.19
CA SER A 291 -10.61 -19.87 -15.42
C SER A 291 -11.73 -18.98 -15.96
N PHE A 292 -11.39 -17.78 -16.38
CA PHE A 292 -12.26 -16.83 -17.07
C PHE A 292 -11.40 -15.92 -17.94
N GLU A 293 -12.02 -15.31 -18.94
CA GLU A 293 -11.36 -14.47 -19.93
C GLU A 293 -11.90 -13.04 -19.91
N VAL A 294 -11.25 -12.14 -20.66
CA VAL A 294 -11.65 -10.71 -20.74
C VAL A 294 -13.06 -10.57 -21.33
N ASP A 295 -13.46 -11.51 -22.21
CA ASP A 295 -14.78 -11.50 -22.85
C ASP A 295 -15.93 -11.85 -21.89
N ASP A 296 -15.62 -12.36 -20.69
CA ASP A 296 -16.60 -12.58 -19.61
C ASP A 296 -16.98 -11.29 -18.86
N LEU A 297 -16.31 -10.17 -19.14
CA LEU A 297 -16.55 -8.87 -18.51
C LEU A 297 -17.58 -8.07 -19.32
N ASP A 298 -18.82 -7.96 -18.81
CA ASP A 298 -19.85 -7.11 -19.44
C ASP A 298 -19.55 -5.62 -19.18
N PRO A 299 -19.39 -4.80 -20.24
CA PRO A 299 -19.15 -3.35 -20.08
C PRO A 299 -20.24 -2.58 -19.32
N LYS A 300 -21.40 -3.18 -19.09
CA LYS A 300 -22.53 -2.54 -18.40
C LYS A 300 -22.44 -2.64 -16.88
N ASP A 301 -21.53 -3.45 -16.34
CA ASP A 301 -21.43 -3.77 -14.92
C ASP A 301 -20.05 -3.45 -14.33
N VAL A 302 -19.94 -3.68 -13.04
CA VAL A 302 -18.67 -3.70 -12.30
C VAL A 302 -18.34 -5.14 -11.90
N PHE A 303 -17.08 -5.52 -12.05
CA PHE A 303 -16.60 -6.85 -11.67
C PHE A 303 -15.49 -6.76 -10.63
N ILE A 304 -15.53 -7.66 -9.64
CA ILE A 304 -14.40 -7.97 -8.77
C ILE A 304 -13.68 -9.16 -9.40
N VAL A 305 -12.46 -8.92 -9.86
CA VAL A 305 -11.59 -9.91 -10.49
C VAL A 305 -10.55 -10.34 -9.47
N ASP A 306 -10.79 -11.45 -8.79
CA ASP A 306 -9.85 -12.01 -7.81
C ASP A 306 -8.88 -12.93 -8.52
N LEU A 307 -7.67 -12.45 -8.73
CA LEU A 307 -6.54 -13.23 -9.20
C LEU A 307 -5.72 -13.71 -8.01
N GLU A 308 -4.94 -14.74 -8.16
CA GLU A 308 -4.19 -15.35 -7.06
C GLU A 308 -3.34 -14.32 -6.27
N LYS A 309 -2.75 -13.36 -6.97
CA LYS A 309 -1.83 -12.36 -6.41
C LYS A 309 -2.45 -10.98 -6.20
N SER A 310 -3.45 -10.61 -6.99
CA SER A 310 -4.04 -9.26 -7.04
C SER A 310 -5.56 -9.34 -7.14
N ILE A 311 -6.24 -8.31 -6.62
CA ILE A 311 -7.68 -8.17 -6.73
C ILE A 311 -7.97 -6.86 -7.45
N TYR A 312 -8.76 -6.93 -8.51
CA TYR A 312 -9.17 -5.77 -9.28
C TYR A 312 -10.67 -5.53 -9.15
N VAL A 313 -11.04 -4.27 -9.12
CA VAL A 313 -12.42 -3.81 -9.38
C VAL A 313 -12.40 -3.25 -10.79
N TRP A 314 -12.89 -4.01 -11.73
CA TRP A 314 -13.00 -3.57 -13.11
C TRP A 314 -14.34 -2.86 -13.30
N VAL A 315 -14.28 -1.64 -13.83
CA VAL A 315 -15.44 -0.77 -14.03
C VAL A 315 -15.72 -0.65 -15.52
N GLY A 316 -16.84 -1.22 -15.93
CA GLY A 316 -17.31 -1.10 -17.32
C GLY A 316 -17.71 0.33 -17.66
N GLU A 317 -17.57 0.73 -18.93
CA GLU A 317 -17.94 2.07 -19.38
C GLU A 317 -19.42 2.37 -19.18
N GLY A 318 -20.28 1.37 -19.41
CA GLY A 318 -21.73 1.44 -19.26
C GLY A 318 -22.25 1.15 -17.84
N ALA A 319 -21.39 0.87 -16.87
CA ALA A 319 -21.80 0.61 -15.49
C ALA A 319 -22.50 1.83 -14.88
N SER A 320 -23.48 1.58 -13.99
CA SER A 320 -24.25 2.62 -13.31
C SER A 320 -23.37 3.47 -12.37
N ALA A 321 -23.84 4.67 -12.02
CA ALA A 321 -23.14 5.53 -11.06
C ALA A 321 -23.05 4.88 -9.66
N GLU A 322 -24.07 4.11 -9.27
CA GLU A 322 -24.14 3.37 -8.01
C GLU A 322 -23.09 2.24 -7.99
N GLU A 323 -22.99 1.46 -9.05
CA GLU A 323 -22.00 0.40 -9.18
C GLU A 323 -20.57 0.94 -9.15
N LYS A 324 -20.30 1.98 -9.93
CA LYS A 324 -18.99 2.65 -9.98
C LYS A 324 -18.55 3.15 -8.60
N LYS A 325 -19.48 3.78 -7.86
CA LYS A 325 -19.22 4.34 -6.56
C LYS A 325 -18.95 3.28 -5.49
N ASN A 326 -19.68 2.18 -5.55
CA ASN A 326 -19.65 1.15 -4.51
C ASN A 326 -18.63 0.04 -4.79
N GLY A 327 -18.05 -0.03 -5.98
CA GLY A 327 -17.17 -1.12 -6.41
C GLY A 327 -16.04 -1.42 -5.41
N MET A 328 -15.29 -0.39 -4.95
CA MET A 328 -14.24 -0.56 -3.95
C MET A 328 -14.78 -1.07 -2.60
N SER A 329 -15.94 -0.57 -2.14
CA SER A 329 -16.56 -1.00 -0.89
C SER A 329 -16.98 -2.47 -0.94
N TYR A 330 -17.53 -2.90 -2.06
CA TYR A 330 -17.90 -4.32 -2.28
C TYR A 330 -16.65 -5.21 -2.34
N ALA A 331 -15.61 -4.78 -3.03
CA ALA A 331 -14.34 -5.52 -3.06
C ALA A 331 -13.72 -5.63 -1.66
N HIS A 332 -13.74 -4.55 -0.87
CA HIS A 332 -13.29 -4.60 0.52
C HIS A 332 -14.12 -5.59 1.35
N THR A 333 -15.43 -5.56 1.22
CA THR A 333 -16.35 -6.49 1.91
C THR A 333 -16.09 -7.93 1.50
N TYR A 334 -15.84 -8.17 0.20
CA TYR A 334 -15.48 -9.48 -0.32
C TYR A 334 -14.15 -9.96 0.30
N VAL A 335 -13.09 -9.17 0.20
CA VAL A 335 -11.75 -9.50 0.69
C VAL A 335 -11.73 -9.76 2.19
N SER A 336 -12.49 -8.97 2.98
CA SER A 336 -12.61 -9.12 4.43
C SER A 336 -13.19 -10.48 4.86
N LYS A 337 -13.95 -11.14 3.98
CA LYS A 337 -14.54 -12.46 4.22
C LYS A 337 -13.68 -13.61 3.71
N THR A 338 -12.59 -13.32 3.01
CA THR A 338 -11.63 -14.33 2.53
C THR A 338 -10.55 -14.60 3.57
N ASP A 339 -9.74 -15.61 3.33
CA ASP A 339 -8.52 -15.91 4.11
C ASP A 339 -7.37 -14.94 3.82
N ARG A 340 -7.57 -13.96 2.91
CA ARG A 340 -6.58 -12.98 2.46
C ARG A 340 -7.05 -11.54 2.60
N PRO A 341 -7.51 -11.08 3.77
CA PRO A 341 -8.12 -9.75 3.96
C PRO A 341 -7.14 -8.58 3.70
N LEU A 342 -5.85 -8.87 3.61
CA LEU A 342 -4.78 -7.88 3.41
C LEU A 342 -4.33 -7.75 1.95
N ARG A 343 -5.00 -8.39 0.98
CA ARG A 343 -4.65 -8.25 -0.43
C ARG A 343 -4.89 -6.83 -0.94
N SER A 344 -4.00 -6.35 -1.80
CA SER A 344 -4.18 -5.09 -2.49
C SER A 344 -5.42 -5.16 -3.41
N ILE A 345 -6.13 -4.05 -3.51
CA ILE A 345 -7.29 -3.90 -4.39
C ILE A 345 -7.01 -2.71 -5.30
N SER A 346 -7.13 -2.89 -6.61
CA SER A 346 -6.98 -1.83 -7.60
C SER A 346 -8.31 -1.58 -8.33
N VAL A 347 -8.76 -0.35 -8.40
CA VAL A 347 -9.93 0.03 -9.22
C VAL A 347 -9.43 0.47 -10.58
N VAL A 348 -9.83 -0.24 -11.62
CA VAL A 348 -9.45 0.03 -13.00
C VAL A 348 -10.71 0.22 -13.86
N ASN A 349 -10.73 1.22 -14.71
CA ASN A 349 -11.78 1.36 -15.70
C ASN A 349 -11.43 0.53 -16.96
N GLN A 350 -12.44 0.21 -17.76
CA GLN A 350 -12.31 -0.62 -18.96
C GLN A 350 -11.18 -0.15 -19.89
N ARG A 351 -10.99 1.16 -20.08
CA ARG A 351 -9.96 1.72 -20.96
C ARG A 351 -8.54 1.57 -20.42
N ARG A 352 -8.39 1.50 -19.11
CA ARG A 352 -7.09 1.51 -18.41
C ARG A 352 -6.75 0.18 -17.74
N ALA A 353 -7.44 -0.91 -18.11
CA ALA A 353 -7.29 -2.22 -17.48
C ALA A 353 -6.15 -3.08 -18.07
N HIS A 354 -5.19 -2.49 -18.80
CA HIS A 354 -4.14 -3.25 -19.49
C HIS A 354 -3.32 -4.16 -18.55
N HIS A 355 -2.96 -3.65 -17.37
CA HIS A 355 -2.23 -4.45 -16.37
C HIS A 355 -3.08 -5.62 -15.85
N MET A 356 -4.36 -5.39 -15.55
CA MET A 356 -5.28 -6.44 -15.13
C MET A 356 -5.43 -7.51 -16.23
N TYR A 357 -5.59 -7.10 -17.49
CA TYR A 357 -5.69 -8.03 -18.60
C TYR A 357 -4.42 -8.87 -18.80
N ALA A 358 -3.24 -8.29 -18.52
CA ALA A 358 -1.99 -9.04 -18.52
C ALA A 358 -1.93 -10.05 -17.38
N ASP A 359 -2.35 -9.66 -16.17
CA ASP A 359 -2.38 -10.53 -15.00
C ASP A 359 -3.42 -11.67 -15.13
N MET A 360 -4.53 -11.44 -15.85
CA MET A 360 -5.53 -12.48 -16.12
C MET A 360 -4.96 -13.61 -16.98
N LYS A 361 -4.03 -13.28 -17.91
CA LYS A 361 -3.38 -14.23 -18.82
C LYS A 361 -2.17 -14.96 -18.21
N ALA A 362 -1.65 -14.46 -17.10
CA ALA A 362 -0.53 -15.05 -16.38
C ALA A 362 -0.99 -16.21 -15.47
#